data_d2ded31de0d478a2c78032d3bf9f5281
#
_entry.id   d2ded31de0d478a2c78032d3bf9f5281
#
_cell.length_a   1.000
_cell.length_b   1.000
_cell.length_c   1.000
_cell.angle_alpha   90.00
_cell.angle_beta   90.00
_cell.angle_gamma   90.00
#
_symmetry.space_group_name_H-M   'P 1'
#
loop_
_entity.id
_entity.type
_entity.pdbx_description
1 polymer ?
#
loop_
_entity_poly.entity_id
_entity_poly.type
_entity_poly.pdbx_seq_one_letter_code
_entity_poly.pdbx_strand_id
1 'polypeptide(L)' 'MTKHPYKPGDEVEWSSHGSTTHGEVKEEITEETEAAGRKVKASEEEPQYRVESAKSGRDAVHKPSALRKRSG' A
#
# COMPACT_ATOMS: atom_id res chain seq x y z
N MET A 1 16.33 -11.30 2.06
CA MET A 1 15.56 -10.07 1.87
C MET A 1 14.17 -10.41 1.40
N THR A 2 13.18 -9.73 1.94
CA THR A 2 11.80 -10.03 1.70
C THR A 2 11.27 -9.22 0.51
N LYS A 3 10.79 -9.90 -0.53
CA LYS A 3 10.17 -9.23 -1.67
C LYS A 3 8.76 -8.75 -1.34
N HIS A 4 8.18 -9.30 -0.29
CA HIS A 4 6.82 -9.01 0.14
C HIS A 4 6.83 -8.52 1.59
N PRO A 5 7.28 -7.27 1.81
CA PRO A 5 7.48 -6.77 3.18
C PRO A 5 6.19 -6.53 3.95
N TYR A 6 5.05 -6.48 3.26
CA TYR A 6 3.76 -6.23 3.90
C TYR A 6 2.77 -7.30 3.51
N LYS A 7 1.71 -7.42 4.28
CA LYS A 7 0.63 -8.37 4.02
C LYS A 7 -0.71 -7.73 4.42
N PRO A 8 -1.82 -8.27 3.93
CA PRO A 8 -3.13 -7.75 4.34
C PRO A 8 -3.27 -7.75 5.86
N GLY A 9 -3.77 -6.65 6.40
CA GLY A 9 -3.92 -6.47 7.83
C GLY A 9 -2.80 -5.68 8.48
N ASP A 10 -1.67 -5.50 7.79
CA ASP A 10 -0.56 -4.72 8.35
C ASP A 10 -0.92 -3.24 8.39
N GLU A 11 -0.53 -2.59 9.47
CA GLU A 11 -0.68 -1.15 9.58
C GLU A 11 0.57 -0.47 9.01
N VAL A 12 0.34 0.48 8.13
CA VAL A 12 1.42 1.19 7.44
C VAL A 12 1.13 2.68 7.43
N GLU A 13 2.16 3.45 7.08
CA GLU A 13 1.98 4.89 6.92
C GLU A 13 2.73 5.34 5.67
N TRP A 14 2.30 6.47 5.14
CA TRP A 14 2.91 7.04 3.94
C TRP A 14 2.70 8.55 3.95
N SER A 15 3.51 9.26 3.13
CA SER A 15 3.37 10.70 2.99
C SER A 15 2.28 11.03 1.98
N SER A 16 1.42 11.96 2.33
CA SER A 16 0.36 12.42 1.45
C SER A 16 0.18 13.91 1.65
N HIS A 17 0.36 14.67 0.57
CA HIS A 17 0.16 16.13 0.56
C HIS A 17 0.88 16.84 1.72
N GLY A 18 2.14 16.45 1.97
CA GLY A 18 2.95 17.11 2.98
C GLY A 18 2.70 16.67 4.40
N SER A 19 1.84 15.69 4.61
CA SER A 19 1.60 15.15 5.94
C SER A 19 1.67 13.63 5.90
N THR A 20 1.80 13.03 7.07
CA THR A 20 1.82 11.57 7.19
C THR A 20 0.41 11.05 7.37
N THR A 21 0.05 10.08 6.55
CA THR A 21 -1.22 9.39 6.63
C THR A 21 -0.94 7.94 6.99
N HIS A 22 -1.82 7.33 7.75
CA HIS A 22 -1.69 5.92 8.07
C HIS A 22 -2.94 5.17 7.66
N GLY A 23 -2.79 3.86 7.52
CA GLY A 23 -3.91 3.01 7.15
C GLY A 23 -3.52 1.56 7.24
N GLU A 24 -4.32 0.73 6.62
CA GLU A 24 -4.15 -0.72 6.66
C GLU A 24 -3.98 -1.26 5.26
N VAL A 25 -3.07 -2.21 5.10
CA VAL A 25 -2.92 -2.93 3.84
C VAL A 25 -4.13 -3.84 3.66
N LYS A 26 -4.80 -3.71 2.53
CA LYS A 26 -5.97 -4.52 2.20
C LYS A 26 -5.62 -5.64 1.24
N GLU A 27 -4.64 -5.42 0.38
CA GLU A 27 -4.32 -6.39 -0.66
C GLU A 27 -2.90 -6.18 -1.15
N GLU A 28 -2.20 -7.28 -1.39
CA GLU A 28 -0.93 -7.23 -2.09
C GLU A 28 -1.20 -7.49 -3.57
N ILE A 29 -0.69 -6.62 -4.41
CA ILE A 29 -0.89 -6.70 -5.85
C ILE A 29 0.41 -7.15 -6.48
N THR A 30 0.39 -8.32 -7.12
CA THR A 30 1.58 -8.91 -7.72
C THR A 30 1.44 -9.10 -9.22
N GLU A 31 0.39 -8.55 -9.80
CA GLU A 31 0.18 -8.61 -11.26
C GLU A 31 -0.56 -7.36 -11.71
N GLU A 32 -0.57 -7.12 -13.00
CA GLU A 32 -1.28 -5.97 -13.55
C GLU A 32 -2.77 -6.10 -13.30
N THR A 33 -3.36 -5.05 -12.73
CA THR A 33 -4.78 -5.06 -12.41
C THR A 33 -5.28 -3.63 -12.26
N GLU A 34 -6.57 -3.47 -12.04
CA GLU A 34 -7.14 -2.17 -11.67
C GLU A 34 -7.46 -2.19 -10.19
N ALA A 35 -7.06 -1.14 -9.49
CA ALA A 35 -7.34 -0.98 -8.09
C ALA A 35 -7.37 0.51 -7.75
N ALA A 36 -8.22 0.88 -6.80
CA ALA A 36 -8.36 2.26 -6.36
C ALA A 36 -8.61 3.23 -7.52
N GLY A 37 -9.37 2.78 -8.53
CA GLY A 37 -9.74 3.61 -9.66
C GLY A 37 -8.64 3.86 -10.67
N ARG A 38 -7.57 3.07 -10.64
CA ARG A 38 -6.44 3.26 -11.54
C ARG A 38 -5.85 1.92 -11.94
N LYS A 39 -5.13 1.94 -13.06
CA LYS A 39 -4.42 0.76 -13.53
C LYS A 39 -3.10 0.65 -12.79
N VAL A 40 -2.85 -0.51 -12.21
CA VAL A 40 -1.66 -0.79 -11.42
C VAL A 40 -0.82 -1.81 -12.15
N LYS A 41 0.45 -1.47 -12.37
CA LYS A 41 1.40 -2.40 -12.98
C LYS A 41 2.33 -2.91 -11.90
N ALA A 42 2.04 -4.09 -11.39
CA ALA A 42 2.83 -4.72 -10.37
C ALA A 42 3.26 -6.10 -10.84
N SER A 43 4.25 -6.67 -10.17
CA SER A 43 4.72 -8.02 -10.44
C SER A 43 5.16 -8.64 -9.11
N GLU A 44 5.47 -9.93 -9.13
CA GLU A 44 5.94 -10.58 -7.92
C GLU A 44 7.27 -10.02 -7.43
N GLU A 45 8.09 -9.51 -8.35
CA GLU A 45 9.35 -8.90 -7.98
C GLU A 45 9.19 -7.46 -7.52
N GLU A 46 8.13 -6.81 -8.00
CA GLU A 46 7.84 -5.43 -7.64
C GLU A 46 6.37 -5.31 -7.25
N PRO A 47 5.99 -5.88 -6.11
CA PRO A 47 4.60 -5.83 -5.68
C PRO A 47 4.20 -4.41 -5.27
N GLN A 48 2.92 -4.13 -5.39
CA GLN A 48 2.35 -2.90 -4.87
C GLN A 48 1.25 -3.28 -3.89
N TYR A 49 0.82 -2.33 -3.09
CA TYR A 49 -0.11 -2.60 -2.02
C TYR A 49 -1.29 -1.66 -2.10
N ARG A 50 -2.48 -2.23 -2.07
CA ARG A 50 -3.70 -1.45 -1.93
C ARG A 50 -3.90 -1.23 -0.44
N VAL A 51 -3.96 0.03 -0.05
CA VAL A 51 -4.10 0.42 1.36
C VAL A 51 -5.36 1.26 1.51
N GLU A 52 -5.93 1.23 2.70
CA GLU A 52 -7.08 2.05 3.02
C GLU A 52 -6.67 3.05 4.08
N SER A 53 -6.90 4.33 3.79
CA SER A 53 -6.59 5.37 4.75
C SER A 53 -7.53 5.30 5.96
N ALA A 54 -6.96 5.26 7.15
CA ALA A 54 -7.76 5.27 8.37
C ALA A 54 -8.52 6.58 8.55
N LYS A 55 -7.98 7.65 7.98
CA LYS A 55 -8.57 8.97 8.13
C LYS A 55 -9.77 9.19 7.22
N SER A 56 -9.66 8.75 5.97
CA SER A 56 -10.70 9.03 4.98
C SER A 56 -11.48 7.79 4.53
N GLY A 57 -10.96 6.60 4.81
CA GLY A 57 -11.54 5.37 4.31
C GLY A 57 -11.33 5.13 2.83
N ARG A 58 -10.52 5.97 2.18
CA ARG A 58 -10.25 5.83 0.75
C ARG A 58 -9.11 4.88 0.49
N ASP A 59 -9.23 4.14 -0.60
CA ASP A 59 -8.17 3.25 -1.04
C ASP A 59 -7.14 4.00 -1.86
N ALA A 60 -5.89 3.54 -1.76
CA ALA A 60 -4.80 4.02 -2.59
C ALA A 60 -3.88 2.85 -2.87
N VAL A 61 -3.03 2.98 -3.88
CA VAL A 61 -2.05 1.96 -4.21
C VAL A 61 -0.66 2.58 -4.13
N HIS A 62 0.21 1.95 -3.38
CA HIS A 62 1.58 2.44 -3.20
C HIS A 62 2.58 1.32 -3.35
N LYS A 63 3.78 1.68 -3.80
CA LYS A 63 4.91 0.76 -3.82
C LYS A 63 5.44 0.59 -2.39
N PRO A 64 6.10 -0.54 -2.10
CA PRO A 64 6.65 -0.75 -0.76
C PRO A 64 7.58 0.36 -0.31
N SER A 65 8.33 0.95 -1.26
CA SER A 65 9.26 2.02 -0.93
C SER A 65 8.56 3.30 -0.46
N ALA A 66 7.28 3.45 -0.78
CA ALA A 66 6.51 4.61 -0.36
C ALA A 66 5.80 4.37 0.98
N LEU A 67 5.86 3.15 1.49
CA LEU A 67 5.19 2.77 2.73
C LEU A 67 6.22 2.53 3.83
N ARG A 68 5.79 2.71 5.07
CA ARG A 68 6.56 2.32 6.23
C ARG A 68 5.64 1.55 7.16
N LYS A 69 6.18 0.54 7.81
CA LYS A 69 5.40 -0.18 8.79
C LYS A 69 5.19 0.71 10.00
N ARG A 70 3.96 0.84 10.41
CA ARG A 70 3.63 1.66 11.57
C ARG A 70 3.96 0.90 12.83
N SER A 71 4.87 1.44 13.63
CA SER A 71 5.16 0.86 14.94
C SER A 71 4.23 1.51 15.94
N GLY A 72 3.48 0.67 16.56
CA GLY A 72 2.45 1.15 17.43
C GLY A 72 2.80 1.16 18.87
#